data_096b897672283bc04c4ea36431503b35
#
_entry.id   096b897672283bc04c4ea36431503b35
#
_cell.length_a   1.000
_cell.length_b   1.000
_cell.length_c   1.000
_cell.angle_alpha   90.00
_cell.angle_beta   90.00
_cell.angle_gamma   90.00
#
_symmetry.space_group_name_H-M   'P 1'
#
loop_
_entity.id
_entity.type
_entity.pdbx_description
1 polymer ?
#
loop_
_entity_poly.entity_id
_entity_poly.type
_entity_poly.pdbx_seq_one_letter_code
_entity_poly.pdbx_strand_id
1 'polypeptide(L)'
;MKFYASGLLFDNDGVLVDSHAAAADAWAIWCSEYAPQVNWDDPKHAGQRAEDKVREWISSPDLFEVANNRINELEQLTAHTTIALPGAVDLTSSLRDGTWTVCTSANPNLGRARLLAAGLPVPPQLVTAADVKLGKPHPDPYLLGAERLGFAPEDCVVFEDASAGVAAALA
;
A
#
# COMPACT_ATOMS: atom_id res chain seq x y z
N MET A 1 7.12 6.46 -24.50
CA MET A 1 8.45 6.12 -23.93
C MET A 1 8.56 4.61 -23.88
N LYS A 2 9.71 4.02 -24.22
CA LYS A 2 9.95 2.58 -24.03
C LYS A 2 11.10 2.44 -23.03
N PHE A 3 10.96 1.58 -22.06
CA PHE A 3 12.00 1.20 -21.12
C PHE A 3 12.07 -0.33 -21.03
N TYR A 4 13.19 -0.84 -20.57
CA TYR A 4 13.38 -2.26 -20.34
C TYR A 4 13.62 -2.45 -18.85
N ALA A 5 12.93 -3.42 -18.27
CA ALA A 5 13.07 -3.80 -16.87
C ALA A 5 13.00 -5.31 -16.74
N SER A 6 13.72 -5.87 -15.78
CA SER A 6 13.65 -7.28 -15.41
C SER A 6 12.47 -7.54 -14.48
N GLY A 7 12.20 -6.60 -13.57
CA GLY A 7 11.12 -6.67 -12.60
C GLY A 7 10.25 -5.42 -12.59
N LEU A 8 8.95 -5.60 -12.33
CA LEU A 8 7.99 -4.52 -12.14
C LEU A 8 7.46 -4.56 -10.70
N LEU A 9 7.61 -3.45 -9.99
CA LEU A 9 7.18 -3.29 -8.60
C LEU A 9 6.05 -2.26 -8.57
N PHE A 10 4.85 -2.70 -8.25
CA PHE A 10 3.69 -1.82 -8.19
C PHE A 10 3.37 -1.45 -6.75
N ASP A 11 3.10 -0.18 -6.48
CA ASP A 11 2.21 0.11 -5.36
C ASP A 11 0.82 -0.44 -5.66
N ASN A 12 -0.02 -0.52 -4.65
CA ASN A 12 -1.39 -1.00 -4.79
C ASN A 12 -2.37 0.14 -4.96
N ASP A 13 -2.48 0.96 -3.92
CA ASP A 13 -3.50 1.98 -3.74
C ASP A 13 -3.16 3.24 -4.54
N GLY A 14 -4.02 3.64 -5.48
CA GLY A 14 -3.74 4.73 -6.42
C GLY A 14 -2.95 4.33 -7.67
N VAL A 15 -2.44 3.09 -7.73
CA VAL A 15 -1.69 2.56 -8.88
C VAL A 15 -2.43 1.41 -9.57
N LEU A 16 -2.81 0.38 -8.85
CA LEU A 16 -3.57 -0.75 -9.38
C LEU A 16 -5.05 -0.68 -9.00
N VAL A 17 -5.35 -0.12 -7.84
CA VAL A 17 -6.71 -0.04 -7.31
C VAL A 17 -7.06 1.39 -6.89
N ASP A 18 -8.33 1.74 -7.05
CA ASP A 18 -8.95 2.91 -6.41
C ASP A 18 -9.59 2.44 -5.10
N SER A 19 -8.93 2.78 -4.01
CA SER A 19 -9.35 2.50 -2.63
C SER A 19 -9.66 3.77 -1.84
N HIS A 20 -9.58 4.96 -2.47
CA HIS A 20 -9.67 6.23 -1.76
C HIS A 20 -11.00 6.40 -1.02
N ALA A 21 -12.13 6.09 -1.66
CA ALA A 21 -13.44 6.18 -1.02
C ALA A 21 -13.57 5.22 0.17
N ALA A 22 -13.08 3.97 0.01
CA ALA A 22 -13.06 2.98 1.07
C ALA A 22 -12.22 3.42 2.28
N ALA A 23 -11.05 4.01 2.02
CA ALA A 23 -10.19 4.56 3.05
C ALA A 23 -10.82 5.79 3.72
N ALA A 24 -11.47 6.67 2.94
CA ALA A 24 -12.13 7.86 3.46
C ALA A 24 -13.19 7.52 4.50
N ASP A 25 -14.05 6.55 4.24
CA ASP A 25 -15.08 6.10 5.17
C ASP A 25 -14.46 5.56 6.47
N ALA A 26 -13.41 4.73 6.36
CA ALA A 26 -12.72 4.16 7.50
C ALA A 26 -12.03 5.24 8.37
N TRP A 27 -11.25 6.12 7.74
CA TRP A 27 -10.52 7.17 8.43
C TRP A 27 -11.43 8.25 9.01
N ALA A 28 -12.56 8.58 8.37
CA ALA A 28 -13.54 9.52 8.93
C ALA A 28 -14.10 9.02 10.27
N ILE A 29 -14.46 7.74 10.35
CA ILE A 29 -14.93 7.11 11.61
C ILE A 29 -13.78 7.15 12.63
N TRP A 30 -12.59 6.68 12.26
CA TRP A 30 -11.45 6.63 13.14
C TRP A 30 -11.07 8.01 13.70
N CYS A 31 -11.01 9.02 12.85
CA CYS A 31 -10.72 10.40 13.30
C CYS A 31 -11.77 10.90 14.29
N SER A 32 -13.04 10.62 14.07
CA SER A 32 -14.10 11.03 15.01
C SER A 32 -13.96 10.37 16.38
N GLU A 33 -13.44 9.14 16.44
CA GLU A 33 -13.26 8.37 17.67
C GLU A 33 -11.99 8.79 18.46
N TYR A 34 -10.88 9.08 17.74
CA TYR A 34 -9.55 9.19 18.36
C TYR A 34 -8.84 10.53 18.16
N ALA A 35 -9.04 11.19 17.03
CA ALA A 35 -8.27 12.37 16.66
C ALA A 35 -9.05 13.33 15.74
N PRO A 36 -10.15 13.96 16.22
CA PRO A 36 -11.05 14.78 15.39
C PRO A 36 -10.39 16.02 14.78
N GLN A 37 -9.22 16.42 15.29
CA GLN A 37 -8.44 17.55 14.77
C GLN A 37 -7.53 17.19 13.58
N VAL A 38 -7.39 15.89 13.26
CA VAL A 38 -6.47 15.40 12.24
C VAL A 38 -7.13 15.46 10.86
N ASN A 39 -6.40 15.94 9.86
CA ASN A 39 -6.71 15.72 8.46
C ASN A 39 -6.00 14.45 7.98
N TRP A 40 -6.69 13.34 7.97
CA TRP A 40 -6.15 12.04 7.57
C TRP A 40 -5.72 12.02 6.09
N ASP A 41 -6.35 12.87 5.25
CA ASP A 41 -6.11 12.97 3.81
C ASP A 41 -5.09 14.07 3.45
N ASP A 42 -4.26 14.49 4.41
CA ASP A 42 -3.14 15.39 4.13
C ASP A 42 -2.15 14.66 3.19
N PRO A 43 -1.81 15.24 2.02
CA PRO A 43 -0.89 14.61 1.06
C PRO A 43 0.46 14.17 1.64
N LYS A 44 0.91 14.78 2.74
CA LYS A 44 2.14 14.36 3.43
C LYS A 44 2.08 12.92 3.97
N HIS A 45 0.87 12.40 4.21
CA HIS A 45 0.65 11.05 4.73
C HIS A 45 0.31 10.02 3.64
N ALA A 46 0.19 10.45 2.38
CA ALA A 46 -0.09 9.55 1.27
C ALA A 46 1.02 8.48 1.14
N GLY A 47 0.64 7.23 0.91
CA GLY A 47 1.57 6.11 0.77
C GLY A 47 2.18 5.57 2.06
N GLN A 48 1.96 6.21 3.22
CA GLN A 48 2.44 5.72 4.52
C GLN A 48 1.56 4.59 5.07
N ARG A 49 2.15 3.76 5.97
CA ARG A 49 1.40 2.73 6.69
C ARG A 49 0.41 3.36 7.67
N ALA A 50 -0.73 2.72 7.87
CA ALA A 50 -1.71 3.15 8.88
C ALA A 50 -1.09 3.24 10.28
N GLU A 51 -0.25 2.26 10.65
CA GLU A 51 0.48 2.24 11.91
C GLU A 51 1.34 3.48 12.13
N ASP A 52 2.07 3.94 11.10
CA ASP A 52 2.96 5.10 11.19
C ASP A 52 2.14 6.39 11.40
N LYS A 53 1.01 6.53 10.71
CA LYS A 53 0.06 7.64 10.89
C LYS A 53 -0.52 7.65 12.31
N VAL A 54 -1.03 6.52 12.78
CA VAL A 54 -1.59 6.40 14.14
C VAL A 54 -0.53 6.73 15.19
N ARG A 55 0.70 6.29 15.00
CA ARG A 55 1.82 6.56 15.93
C ARG A 55 2.19 8.06 15.99
N GLU A 56 2.05 8.78 14.88
CA GLU A 56 2.23 10.24 14.86
C GLU A 56 1.13 10.96 15.65
N TRP A 57 -0.11 10.46 15.59
CA TRP A 57 -1.27 11.16 16.15
C TRP A 57 -1.64 10.72 17.58
N ILE A 58 -1.25 9.52 17.99
CA ILE A 58 -1.57 8.93 19.30
C ILE A 58 -0.29 8.71 20.10
N SER A 59 -0.03 9.59 21.08
CA SER A 59 1.17 9.53 21.89
C SER A 59 1.09 8.50 23.06
N SER A 60 -0.13 8.13 23.48
CA SER A 60 -0.32 7.15 24.57
C SER A 60 -0.09 5.73 24.05
N PRO A 61 0.85 4.95 24.62
CA PRO A 61 1.09 3.57 24.21
C PRO A 61 -0.14 2.67 24.32
N ASP A 62 -0.90 2.78 25.40
CA ASP A 62 -2.09 1.95 25.63
C ASP A 62 -3.20 2.28 24.61
N LEU A 63 -3.37 3.56 24.28
CA LEU A 63 -4.35 4.00 23.30
C LEU A 63 -3.91 3.68 21.86
N PHE A 64 -2.60 3.69 21.60
CA PHE A 64 -2.04 3.37 20.29
C PHE A 64 -2.48 1.98 19.80
N GLU A 65 -2.32 0.94 20.63
CA GLU A 65 -2.68 -0.42 20.27
C GLU A 65 -4.19 -0.53 19.91
N VAL A 66 -5.04 0.10 20.72
CA VAL A 66 -6.50 0.09 20.47
C VAL A 66 -6.84 0.85 19.19
N ALA A 67 -6.28 2.05 19.00
CA ALA A 67 -6.53 2.89 17.84
C ALA A 67 -5.99 2.26 16.54
N ASN A 68 -4.81 1.62 16.60
CA ASN A 68 -4.23 0.93 15.44
C ASN A 68 -5.03 -0.30 15.03
N ASN A 69 -5.50 -1.09 16.00
CA ASN A 69 -6.38 -2.21 15.71
C ASN A 69 -7.71 -1.72 15.11
N ARG A 70 -8.25 -0.62 15.62
CA ARG A 70 -9.51 -0.05 15.14
C ARG A 70 -9.45 0.40 13.68
N ILE A 71 -8.39 1.08 13.26
CA ILE A 71 -8.27 1.47 11.83
C ILE A 71 -8.13 0.23 10.93
N ASN A 72 -7.35 -0.76 11.35
CA ASN A 72 -7.23 -2.01 10.59
C ASN A 72 -8.57 -2.72 10.40
N GLU A 73 -9.42 -2.75 11.44
CA GLU A 73 -10.78 -3.29 11.35
C GLU A 73 -11.65 -2.49 10.37
N LEU A 74 -11.65 -1.17 10.48
CA LEU A 74 -12.47 -0.29 9.65
C LEU A 74 -12.08 -0.39 8.16
N GLU A 75 -10.79 -0.33 7.85
CA GLU A 75 -10.30 -0.50 6.48
C GLU A 75 -10.62 -1.89 5.91
N GLN A 76 -10.56 -2.93 6.74
CA GLN A 76 -10.94 -4.28 6.32
C GLN A 76 -12.44 -4.39 5.99
N LEU A 77 -13.30 -3.71 6.74
CA LEU A 77 -14.75 -3.69 6.49
C LEU A 77 -15.10 -3.01 5.16
N THR A 78 -14.36 -1.96 4.78
CA THR A 78 -14.59 -1.20 3.55
C THR A 78 -13.84 -1.72 2.34
N ALA A 79 -12.89 -2.65 2.51
CA ALA A 79 -12.03 -3.18 1.45
C ALA A 79 -12.82 -3.72 0.23
N HIS A 80 -14.02 -4.26 0.44
CA HIS A 80 -14.85 -4.83 -0.61
C HIS A 80 -15.37 -3.80 -1.63
N THR A 81 -15.31 -2.50 -1.34
CA THR A 81 -15.71 -1.42 -2.25
C THR A 81 -14.58 -0.94 -3.17
N THR A 82 -13.38 -1.49 -2.99
CA THR A 82 -12.21 -1.18 -3.83
C THR A 82 -12.43 -1.68 -5.25
N ILE A 83 -12.09 -0.86 -6.24
CA ILE A 83 -12.20 -1.20 -7.66
C ILE A 83 -10.83 -1.12 -8.36
N ALA A 84 -10.68 -1.82 -9.48
CA ALA A 84 -9.48 -1.73 -10.29
C ALA A 84 -9.39 -0.38 -10.99
N LEU A 85 -8.20 0.21 -11.04
CA LEU A 85 -7.94 1.36 -11.91
C LEU A 85 -7.98 0.92 -13.39
N PRO A 86 -8.33 1.84 -14.31
CA PRO A 86 -8.41 1.54 -15.73
C PRO A 86 -7.11 0.93 -16.27
N GLY A 87 -7.21 -0.25 -16.87
CA GLY A 87 -6.08 -0.99 -17.44
C GLY A 87 -5.32 -1.89 -16.48
N ALA A 88 -5.56 -1.82 -15.15
CA ALA A 88 -4.83 -2.62 -14.17
C ALA A 88 -5.06 -4.13 -14.36
N VAL A 89 -6.30 -4.55 -14.62
CA VAL A 89 -6.63 -5.97 -14.86
C VAL A 89 -5.95 -6.49 -16.12
N ASP A 90 -6.05 -5.76 -17.25
CA ASP A 90 -5.45 -6.15 -18.51
C ASP A 90 -3.92 -6.20 -18.39
N LEU A 91 -3.31 -5.19 -17.74
CA LEU A 91 -1.88 -5.15 -17.52
C LEU A 91 -1.41 -6.36 -16.70
N THR A 92 -1.96 -6.56 -15.50
CA THR A 92 -1.50 -7.63 -14.61
C THR A 92 -1.74 -9.02 -15.19
N SER A 93 -2.83 -9.21 -15.96
CA SER A 93 -3.11 -10.46 -16.66
C SER A 93 -2.16 -10.73 -17.84
N SER A 94 -1.53 -9.70 -18.41
CA SER A 94 -0.56 -9.83 -19.49
C SER A 94 0.87 -10.06 -19.04
N LEU A 95 1.16 -9.81 -17.77
CA LEU A 95 2.50 -9.96 -17.21
C LEU A 95 2.80 -11.43 -16.92
N ARG A 96 4.06 -11.80 -17.09
CA ARG A 96 4.55 -13.14 -16.81
C ARG A 96 4.78 -13.31 -15.30
N ASP A 97 4.35 -14.45 -14.77
CA ASP A 97 4.59 -14.81 -13.37
C ASP A 97 6.08 -14.69 -13.01
N GLY A 98 6.35 -14.16 -11.81
CA GLY A 98 7.70 -13.96 -11.30
C GLY A 98 8.44 -12.74 -11.87
N THR A 99 7.82 -11.96 -12.78
CA THR A 99 8.42 -10.71 -13.28
C THR A 99 7.80 -9.46 -12.67
N TRP A 100 6.84 -9.60 -11.78
CA TRP A 100 6.19 -8.48 -11.12
C TRP A 100 5.68 -8.84 -9.73
N THR A 101 5.54 -7.85 -8.88
CA THR A 101 4.88 -7.97 -7.59
C THR A 101 4.25 -6.66 -7.16
N VAL A 102 3.48 -6.71 -6.06
CA VAL A 102 2.90 -5.55 -5.39
C VAL A 102 3.65 -5.29 -4.09
N CYS A 103 3.97 -4.02 -3.82
CA CYS A 103 4.62 -3.54 -2.60
C CYS A 103 3.73 -2.49 -1.93
N THR A 104 2.80 -2.95 -1.08
CA THR A 104 1.79 -2.10 -0.44
C THR A 104 2.14 -1.72 0.99
N SER A 105 1.74 -0.53 1.40
CA SER A 105 1.75 -0.08 2.80
C SER A 105 0.59 -0.63 3.65
N ALA A 106 -0.34 -1.37 3.05
CA ALA A 106 -1.41 -2.04 3.75
C ALA A 106 -0.91 -3.28 4.53
N ASN A 107 -1.63 -3.66 5.58
CA ASN A 107 -1.40 -4.94 6.25
C ASN A 107 -1.73 -6.12 5.30
N PRO A 108 -1.26 -7.37 5.60
CA PRO A 108 -1.41 -8.51 4.70
C PRO A 108 -2.87 -8.83 4.31
N ASN A 109 -3.79 -8.70 5.26
CA ASN A 109 -5.21 -9.01 5.02
C ASN A 109 -5.85 -7.95 4.12
N LEU A 110 -5.59 -6.68 4.41
CA LEU A 110 -6.14 -5.55 3.66
C LEU A 110 -5.61 -5.51 2.22
N GLY A 111 -4.29 -5.66 2.03
CA GLY A 111 -3.67 -5.66 0.71
C GLY A 111 -4.27 -6.75 -0.19
N ARG A 112 -4.41 -7.97 0.34
CA ARG A 112 -5.09 -9.07 -0.37
C ARG A 112 -6.55 -8.79 -0.66
N ALA A 113 -7.29 -8.28 0.33
CA ALA A 113 -8.72 -8.00 0.19
C ALA A 113 -8.99 -6.96 -0.90
N ARG A 114 -8.19 -5.89 -0.97
CA ARG A 114 -8.31 -4.85 -2.01
C ARG A 114 -8.02 -5.39 -3.41
N LEU A 115 -6.95 -6.17 -3.59
CA LEU A 115 -6.64 -6.82 -4.88
C LEU A 115 -7.77 -7.73 -5.33
N LEU A 116 -8.26 -8.61 -4.44
CA LEU A 116 -9.36 -9.54 -4.76
C LEU A 116 -10.67 -8.83 -5.07
N ALA A 117 -11.02 -7.78 -4.30
CA ALA A 117 -12.23 -6.98 -4.54
C ALA A 117 -12.19 -6.30 -5.92
N ALA A 118 -11.00 -5.86 -6.35
CA ALA A 118 -10.76 -5.26 -7.66
C ALA A 118 -10.65 -6.28 -8.80
N GLY A 119 -10.77 -7.59 -8.54
CA GLY A 119 -10.61 -8.63 -9.56
C GLY A 119 -9.17 -8.81 -10.05
N LEU A 120 -8.19 -8.39 -9.25
CA LEU A 120 -6.77 -8.49 -9.57
C LEU A 120 -6.16 -9.76 -8.97
N PRO A 121 -5.18 -10.38 -9.64
CA PRO A 121 -4.45 -11.49 -9.06
C PRO A 121 -3.60 -11.02 -7.87
N VAL A 122 -3.49 -11.88 -6.85
CA VAL A 122 -2.58 -11.65 -5.72
C VAL A 122 -1.25 -12.33 -6.04
N PRO A 123 -0.18 -11.57 -6.30
CA PRO A 123 1.11 -12.17 -6.64
C PRO A 123 1.67 -12.95 -5.45
N PRO A 124 2.31 -14.13 -5.68
CA PRO A 124 2.92 -14.91 -4.60
C PRO A 124 3.98 -14.15 -3.80
N GLN A 125 4.65 -13.21 -4.45
CA GLN A 125 5.71 -12.37 -3.90
C GLN A 125 5.21 -11.05 -3.29
N LEU A 126 3.91 -10.91 -3.04
CA LEU A 126 3.31 -9.71 -2.42
C LEU A 126 4.12 -9.26 -1.20
N VAL A 127 4.50 -7.98 -1.18
CA VAL A 127 5.12 -7.30 -0.03
C VAL A 127 4.08 -6.40 0.64
N THR A 128 3.98 -6.50 1.96
CA THR A 128 3.02 -5.78 2.79
C THR A 128 3.71 -5.05 3.94
N ALA A 129 2.97 -4.23 4.68
CA ALA A 129 3.49 -3.54 5.86
C ALA A 129 4.14 -4.47 6.89
N ALA A 130 3.68 -5.71 7.01
CA ALA A 130 4.19 -6.68 7.98
C ALA A 130 5.52 -7.33 7.57
N ASP A 131 5.90 -7.22 6.30
CA ASP A 131 7.10 -7.85 5.77
C ASP A 131 8.37 -7.01 5.98
N VAL A 132 8.23 -5.72 6.29
CA VAL A 132 9.33 -4.76 6.38
C VAL A 132 9.34 -4.04 7.73
N LYS A 133 10.55 -3.70 8.17
CA LYS A 133 10.71 -2.94 9.42
C LYS A 133 10.30 -1.48 9.23
N LEU A 134 10.73 -0.88 8.14
CA LEU A 134 10.45 0.51 7.82
C LEU A 134 9.59 0.58 6.56
N GLY A 135 8.47 1.32 6.64
CA GLY A 135 7.59 1.59 5.50
C GLY A 135 8.09 2.77 4.67
N LYS A 136 7.43 3.03 3.53
CA LYS A 136 7.66 4.23 2.71
C LYS A 136 7.63 5.50 3.58
N PRO A 137 8.61 6.41 3.49
CA PRO A 137 9.55 6.63 2.37
C PRO A 137 10.86 5.83 2.42
N HIS A 138 11.04 4.86 3.33
CA HIS A 138 12.21 3.99 3.32
C HIS A 138 12.13 3.00 2.15
N PRO A 139 13.29 2.60 1.56
CA PRO A 139 13.32 1.73 0.38
C PRO A 139 12.97 0.27 0.67
N ASP A 140 12.91 -0.14 1.95
CA ASP A 140 12.71 -1.54 2.36
C ASP A 140 11.63 -2.29 1.55
N PRO A 141 10.40 -1.73 1.31
CA PRO A 141 9.37 -2.45 0.59
C PRO A 141 9.76 -2.80 -0.85
N TYR A 142 10.44 -1.89 -1.55
CA TYR A 142 10.84 -2.11 -2.93
C TYR A 142 12.09 -2.95 -3.05
N LEU A 143 13.06 -2.80 -2.13
CA LEU A 143 14.22 -3.68 -2.04
C LEU A 143 13.78 -5.14 -1.80
N LEU A 144 12.86 -5.35 -0.86
CA LEU A 144 12.30 -6.68 -0.61
C LEU A 144 11.50 -7.22 -1.81
N GLY A 145 10.78 -6.35 -2.52
CA GLY A 145 10.05 -6.72 -3.74
C GLY A 145 10.99 -7.21 -4.83
N ALA A 146 12.09 -6.50 -5.08
CA ALA A 146 13.13 -6.90 -6.03
C ALA A 146 13.80 -8.22 -5.62
N GLU A 147 14.15 -8.36 -4.33
CA GLU A 147 14.72 -9.59 -3.76
C GLU A 147 13.79 -10.80 -3.97
N ARG A 148 12.48 -10.67 -3.67
CA ARG A 148 11.49 -11.74 -3.84
C ARG A 148 11.29 -12.16 -5.29
N LEU A 149 11.51 -11.23 -6.23
CA LEU A 149 11.50 -11.53 -7.68
C LEU A 149 12.83 -12.09 -8.17
N GLY A 150 13.90 -11.99 -7.39
CA GLY A 150 15.24 -12.44 -7.76
C GLY A 150 15.97 -11.49 -8.73
N PHE A 151 15.63 -10.20 -8.72
CA PHE A 151 16.25 -9.18 -9.58
C PHE A 151 17.03 -8.16 -8.74
N ALA A 152 18.04 -7.56 -9.37
CA ALA A 152 18.73 -6.42 -8.77
C ALA A 152 17.79 -5.20 -8.76
N PRO A 153 17.80 -4.36 -7.69
CA PRO A 153 16.90 -3.21 -7.61
C PRO A 153 16.99 -2.26 -8.81
N GLU A 154 18.21 -2.04 -9.32
CA GLU A 154 18.48 -1.20 -10.49
C GLU A 154 17.90 -1.73 -11.81
N ASP A 155 17.56 -3.02 -11.86
CA ASP A 155 16.90 -3.68 -12.99
C ASP A 155 15.37 -3.67 -12.86
N CYS A 156 14.83 -3.08 -11.77
CA CYS A 156 13.40 -2.98 -11.50
C CYS A 156 12.86 -1.59 -11.84
N VAL A 157 11.59 -1.54 -12.24
CA VAL A 157 10.83 -0.30 -12.37
C VAL A 157 9.70 -0.28 -11.35
N VAL A 158 9.60 0.82 -10.61
CA VAL A 158 8.54 1.06 -9.62
C VAL A 158 7.43 1.92 -10.26
N PHE A 159 6.18 1.57 -10.00
CA PHE A 159 5.00 2.36 -10.32
C PHE A 159 4.37 2.85 -9.02
N GLU A 160 4.26 4.16 -8.90
CA GLU A 160 3.86 4.86 -7.67
C GLU A 160 3.13 6.16 -7.96
N ASP A 161 2.19 6.51 -7.10
CA ASP A 161 1.41 7.75 -7.17
C ASP A 161 1.69 8.70 -6.00
N ALA A 162 2.22 8.18 -4.88
CA ALA A 162 2.46 8.94 -3.65
C ALA A 162 3.92 9.40 -3.52
N SER A 163 4.12 10.61 -2.99
CA SER A 163 5.48 11.17 -2.80
C SER A 163 6.37 10.32 -1.90
N ALA A 164 5.81 9.71 -0.84
CA ALA A 164 6.56 8.81 0.04
C ALA A 164 7.06 7.56 -0.70
N GLY A 165 6.23 6.99 -1.58
CA GLY A 165 6.62 5.82 -2.35
C GLY A 165 7.61 6.15 -3.47
N VAL A 166 7.47 7.31 -4.13
CA VAL A 166 8.50 7.79 -5.08
C VAL A 166 9.84 7.99 -4.39
N ALA A 167 9.85 8.57 -3.17
CA ALA A 167 11.07 8.71 -2.38
C ALA A 167 11.68 7.34 -2.05
N ALA A 168 10.86 6.35 -1.65
CA ALA A 168 11.31 4.99 -1.38
C ALA A 168 11.91 4.29 -2.61
N ALA A 169 11.35 4.55 -3.79
CA ALA A 169 11.84 3.97 -5.05
C ALA A 169 13.18 4.56 -5.52
N LEU A 170 13.49 5.79 -5.11
CA LEU A 170 14.71 6.50 -5.52
C LEU A 170 15.85 6.37 -4.51
N ALA A 171 15.60 5.81 -3.32
CA ALA A 171 16.59 5.65 -2.26
C ALA A 171 17.40 4.36 -2.41
#